data_714daa691df05b9b0ce24e1a1badb6e5
#
_entry.id   714daa691df05b9b0ce24e1a1badb6e5
#
_cell.length_a   1.000
_cell.length_b   1.000
_cell.length_c   1.000
_cell.angle_alpha   90.00
_cell.angle_beta   90.00
_cell.angle_gamma   90.00
#
_symmetry.space_group_name_H-M   'P 1'
#
loop_
_entity.id
_entity.type
_entity.pdbx_description
1 polymer ?
#
loop_
_entity_poly.entity_id
_entity_poly.type
_entity_poly.pdbx_seq_one_letter_code
_entity_poly.pdbx_strand_id
1 'polypeptide(L)'
;MITLNENTSWIAQYVIPLDAIAYGTVIVSGILFFILMCSVSGRVLSEKVVRVISIVFGLTLIAFLSSFILSLFILVTSETRYSGSADYTVKQARTQSSGGQQTIVINDGKKDIDLDAKNDSKVHYAKGDKVKVIFRSNAPSKQGKHHLSDVLEKSSVKSILLRTSYKIEKID
;
A
#
# COMPACT_ATOMS: atom_id res chain seq x y z
N MET A 1 -19.02 5.43 -9.04
CA MET A 1 -18.59 4.15 -8.44
C MET A 1 -17.48 3.55 -9.26
N ILE A 2 -16.48 2.97 -8.59
CA ILE A 2 -15.38 2.26 -9.24
C ILE A 2 -15.61 0.76 -9.12
N THR A 3 -15.43 0.01 -10.22
CA THR A 3 -15.44 -1.44 -10.18
C THR A 3 -14.02 -1.94 -9.98
N LEU A 4 -13.75 -2.58 -8.84
CA LEU A 4 -12.45 -3.15 -8.53
C LEU A 4 -12.39 -4.60 -9.02
N ASN A 5 -11.39 -4.88 -9.85
CA ASN A 5 -11.02 -6.21 -10.28
C ASN A 5 -9.82 -6.69 -9.47
N GLU A 6 -9.89 -7.92 -8.97
CA GLU A 6 -8.78 -8.56 -8.26
C GLU A 6 -7.79 -9.13 -9.27
N ASN A 7 -6.52 -8.83 -9.07
CA ASN A 7 -5.44 -9.45 -9.83
C ASN A 7 -5.26 -10.89 -9.36
N THR A 8 -5.42 -11.85 -10.26
CA THR A 8 -5.31 -13.29 -9.96
C THR A 8 -3.87 -13.79 -9.95
N SER A 9 -2.87 -12.92 -10.20
CA SER A 9 -1.47 -13.31 -10.09
C SER A 9 -1.19 -13.80 -8.66
N TRP A 10 -0.45 -14.91 -8.54
CA TRP A 10 -0.11 -15.48 -7.24
C TRP A 10 0.69 -14.48 -6.38
N ILE A 11 1.51 -13.65 -6.98
CA ILE A 11 2.29 -12.61 -6.29
C ILE A 11 1.36 -11.57 -5.65
N ALA A 12 0.38 -11.07 -6.41
CA ALA A 12 -0.56 -10.07 -5.92
C ALA A 12 -1.41 -10.58 -4.75
N GLN A 13 -1.74 -11.87 -4.73
CA GLN A 13 -2.50 -12.50 -3.66
C GLN A 13 -1.73 -12.57 -2.34
N TYR A 14 -0.39 -12.67 -2.38
CA TYR A 14 0.45 -12.78 -1.19
C TYR A 14 0.92 -11.43 -0.61
N VAL A 15 0.55 -10.30 -1.18
CA VAL A 15 0.98 -8.97 -0.69
C VAL A 15 0.63 -8.76 0.78
N ILE A 16 -0.62 -9.02 1.18
CA ILE A 16 -1.06 -8.81 2.57
C ILE A 16 -0.45 -9.82 3.54
N PRO A 17 -0.46 -11.15 3.25
CA PRO A 17 0.25 -12.12 4.10
C PRO A 17 1.73 -11.82 4.27
N LEU A 18 2.42 -11.41 3.21
CA LEU A 18 3.84 -11.07 3.28
C LEU A 18 4.12 -9.86 4.16
N ASP A 19 3.28 -8.84 4.07
CA ASP A 19 3.39 -7.66 4.92
C ASP A 19 3.23 -8.02 6.39
N ALA A 20 2.23 -8.84 6.74
CA ALA A 20 2.03 -9.35 8.09
C ALA A 20 3.20 -10.21 8.59
N ILE A 21 3.77 -11.07 7.73
CA ILE A 21 4.95 -11.88 8.05
C ILE A 21 6.15 -10.98 8.30
N ALA A 22 6.39 -9.97 7.45
CA ALA A 22 7.51 -9.04 7.61
C ALA A 22 7.45 -8.32 8.96
N TYR A 23 6.30 -7.76 9.34
CA TYR A 23 6.13 -7.11 10.65
C TYR A 23 6.26 -8.09 11.81
N GLY A 24 5.61 -9.25 11.73
CA GLY A 24 5.69 -10.27 12.77
C GLY A 24 7.12 -10.74 13.01
N THR A 25 7.88 -11.00 11.95
CA THR A 25 9.28 -11.46 12.07
C THR A 25 10.20 -10.38 12.63
N VAL A 26 9.99 -9.10 12.33
CA VAL A 26 10.76 -7.99 12.94
C VAL A 26 10.53 -7.94 14.43
N ILE A 27 9.27 -8.00 14.89
CA ILE A 27 8.94 -7.95 16.31
C ILE A 27 9.54 -9.14 17.05
N VAL A 28 9.34 -10.36 16.54
CA VAL A 28 9.87 -11.57 17.16
C VAL A 28 11.41 -11.55 17.20
N SER A 29 12.07 -11.17 16.10
CA SER A 29 13.53 -11.04 16.06
C SER A 29 14.05 -10.02 17.05
N GLY A 30 13.38 -8.89 17.22
CA GLY A 30 13.75 -7.87 18.20
C GLY A 30 13.68 -8.39 19.64
N ILE A 31 12.60 -9.10 19.99
CA ILE A 31 12.44 -9.72 21.31
C ILE A 31 13.54 -10.77 21.57
N LEU A 32 13.75 -11.68 20.61
CA LEU A 32 14.77 -12.73 20.73
C LEU A 32 16.19 -12.16 20.84
N PHE A 33 16.50 -11.12 20.06
CA PHE A 33 17.76 -10.40 20.15
C PHE A 33 17.98 -9.79 21.55
N PHE A 34 16.94 -9.13 22.09
CA PHE A 34 16.99 -8.57 23.43
C PHE A 34 17.24 -9.63 24.52
N ILE A 35 16.55 -10.77 24.44
CA ILE A 35 16.74 -11.90 25.36
C ILE A 35 18.17 -12.44 25.27
N LEU A 36 18.73 -12.60 24.06
CA LEU A 36 20.11 -13.05 23.85
C LEU A 36 21.12 -12.08 24.45
N MET A 37 20.94 -10.78 24.22
CA MET A 37 21.82 -9.74 24.79
C MET A 37 21.82 -9.75 26.33
N CYS A 38 20.64 -9.84 26.93
CA CYS A 38 20.51 -9.95 28.39
C CYS A 38 21.17 -11.23 28.93
N SER A 39 21.03 -12.34 28.21
CA SER A 39 21.61 -13.64 28.60
C SER A 39 23.13 -13.66 28.56
N VAL A 40 23.72 -13.06 27.52
CA VAL A 40 25.18 -12.94 27.38
C VAL A 40 25.76 -12.02 28.47
N SER A 41 25.08 -10.91 28.76
CA SER A 41 25.51 -9.92 29.74
C SER A 41 25.39 -10.42 31.18
N GLY A 42 24.35 -11.20 31.51
CA GLY A 42 24.05 -11.60 32.89
C GLY A 42 24.27 -13.10 33.22
N ARG A 43 24.63 -13.94 32.26
CA ARG A 43 24.66 -15.41 32.39
C ARG A 43 23.41 -16.02 33.01
N VAL A 44 22.24 -15.42 32.74
CA VAL A 44 20.96 -15.77 33.35
C VAL A 44 20.41 -17.10 32.83
N LEU A 45 20.71 -17.47 31.58
CA LEU A 45 20.16 -18.65 30.92
C LEU A 45 21.20 -19.77 30.79
N SER A 46 20.73 -21.01 30.84
CA SER A 46 21.59 -22.16 30.57
C SER A 46 22.07 -22.21 29.11
N GLU A 47 23.24 -22.80 28.87
CA GLU A 47 23.80 -22.90 27.52
C GLU A 47 22.86 -23.57 26.51
N LYS A 48 22.10 -24.58 26.95
CA LYS A 48 21.09 -25.26 26.09
C LYS A 48 20.00 -24.30 25.64
N VAL A 49 19.50 -23.46 26.55
CA VAL A 49 18.44 -22.49 26.25
C VAL A 49 18.96 -21.41 25.30
N VAL A 50 20.18 -20.90 25.54
CA VAL A 50 20.81 -19.92 24.64
C VAL A 50 20.96 -20.48 23.22
N ARG A 51 21.37 -21.76 23.08
CA ARG A 51 21.48 -22.42 21.77
C ARG A 51 20.14 -22.52 21.05
N VAL A 52 19.07 -22.91 21.74
CA VAL A 52 17.73 -22.97 21.15
C VAL A 52 17.26 -21.59 20.70
N ILE A 53 17.40 -20.57 21.53
CA ILE A 53 17.02 -19.18 21.20
C ILE A 53 17.81 -18.68 19.99
N SER A 54 19.11 -18.99 19.90
CA SER A 54 19.94 -18.60 18.76
C SER A 54 19.49 -19.25 17.45
N ILE A 55 19.08 -20.52 17.49
CA ILE A 55 18.53 -21.21 16.31
C ILE A 55 17.22 -20.56 15.86
N VAL A 56 16.31 -20.31 16.82
CA VAL A 56 15.02 -19.66 16.51
C VAL A 56 15.23 -18.26 15.96
N PHE A 57 16.17 -17.49 16.54
CA PHE A 57 16.54 -16.17 16.03
C PHE A 57 17.08 -16.25 14.60
N GLY A 58 17.96 -17.20 14.30
CA GLY A 58 18.46 -17.43 12.94
C GLY A 58 17.35 -17.74 11.94
N LEU A 59 16.39 -18.60 12.30
CA LEU A 59 15.24 -18.93 11.47
C LEU A 59 14.33 -17.72 11.23
N THR A 60 14.06 -16.92 12.27
CA THR A 60 13.25 -15.70 12.12
C THR A 60 13.94 -14.66 11.26
N LEU A 61 15.27 -14.55 11.33
CA LEU A 61 16.06 -13.66 10.48
C LEU A 61 15.98 -14.08 9.00
N ILE A 62 16.09 -15.38 8.71
CA ILE A 62 15.94 -15.91 7.36
C ILE A 62 14.53 -15.63 6.82
N ALA A 63 13.50 -15.87 7.63
CA ALA A 63 12.11 -15.57 7.25
C ALA A 63 11.90 -14.08 6.96
N PHE A 64 12.50 -13.20 7.77
CA PHE A 64 12.46 -11.76 7.53
C PHE A 64 13.15 -11.38 6.22
N LEU A 65 14.37 -11.84 5.99
CA LEU A 65 15.11 -11.54 4.76
C LEU A 65 14.37 -12.03 3.52
N SER A 66 13.80 -13.25 3.57
CA SER A 66 13.04 -13.80 2.46
C SER A 66 11.77 -12.99 2.18
N SER A 67 11.01 -12.60 3.21
CA SER A 67 9.83 -11.76 3.05
C SER A 67 10.18 -10.36 2.55
N PHE A 68 11.31 -9.80 2.99
CA PHE A 68 11.81 -8.50 2.55
C PHE A 68 12.21 -8.51 1.07
N ILE A 69 12.97 -9.53 0.61
CA ILE A 69 13.36 -9.68 -0.79
C ILE A 69 12.12 -9.81 -1.68
N LEU A 70 11.13 -10.62 -1.26
CA LEU A 70 9.89 -10.78 -2.02
C LEU A 70 9.07 -9.49 -2.04
N SER A 71 9.07 -8.73 -0.94
CA SER A 71 8.45 -7.40 -0.87
C SER A 71 9.09 -6.40 -1.82
N LEU A 72 10.42 -6.41 -1.91
CA LEU A 72 11.15 -5.60 -2.89
C LEU A 72 10.80 -5.99 -4.32
N PHE A 73 10.67 -7.29 -4.59
CA PHE A 73 10.26 -7.78 -5.91
C PHE A 73 8.86 -7.27 -6.30
N ILE A 74 7.88 -7.36 -5.40
CA ILE A 74 6.53 -6.81 -5.61
C ILE A 74 6.61 -5.30 -5.84
N LEU A 75 7.50 -4.62 -5.11
CA LEU A 75 7.72 -3.19 -5.22
C LEU A 75 8.25 -2.79 -6.60
N VAL A 76 9.22 -3.53 -7.11
CA VAL A 76 9.88 -3.28 -8.40
C VAL A 76 8.94 -3.61 -9.55
N THR A 77 8.22 -4.73 -9.49
CA THR A 77 7.25 -5.14 -10.52
C THR A 77 5.97 -4.31 -10.50
N SER A 78 5.80 -3.42 -9.50
CA SER A 78 4.58 -2.61 -9.33
C SER A 78 3.29 -3.43 -9.30
N GLU A 79 3.37 -4.67 -8.86
CA GLU A 79 2.22 -5.55 -8.72
C GLU A 79 1.20 -4.98 -7.74
N THR A 80 -0.05 -4.98 -8.17
CA THR A 80 -1.18 -4.51 -7.36
C THR A 80 -2.23 -5.60 -7.26
N ARG A 81 -2.87 -5.69 -6.09
CA ARG A 81 -3.91 -6.69 -5.86
C ARG A 81 -5.25 -6.30 -6.49
N TYR A 82 -5.59 -5.03 -6.43
CA TYR A 82 -6.86 -4.53 -6.97
C TYR A 82 -6.60 -3.39 -7.94
N SER A 83 -7.30 -3.39 -9.05
CA SER A 83 -7.30 -2.31 -10.02
C SER A 83 -8.71 -2.02 -10.51
N GLY A 84 -8.96 -0.80 -10.92
CA GLY A 84 -10.24 -0.42 -11.47
C GLY A 84 -10.20 0.96 -12.10
N SER A 85 -11.23 1.28 -12.84
CA SER A 85 -11.40 2.63 -13.40
C SER A 85 -12.86 3.03 -13.40
N ALA A 86 -13.10 4.33 -13.30
CA ALA A 86 -14.44 4.91 -13.45
C ALA A 86 -14.34 6.32 -13.99
N ASP A 87 -15.39 6.72 -14.68
CA ASP A 87 -15.50 8.05 -15.26
C ASP A 87 -16.27 8.96 -14.31
N TYR A 88 -15.78 10.19 -14.17
CA TYR A 88 -16.36 11.21 -13.33
C TYR A 88 -16.40 12.54 -14.06
N THR A 89 -17.25 13.44 -13.57
CA THR A 89 -17.29 14.83 -14.03
C THR A 89 -16.66 15.73 -12.98
N VAL A 90 -15.77 16.61 -13.40
CA VAL A 90 -15.12 17.58 -12.53
C VAL A 90 -16.13 18.61 -12.07
N LYS A 91 -16.39 18.69 -10.76
CA LYS A 91 -17.24 19.72 -10.15
C LYS A 91 -16.52 21.04 -10.00
N GLN A 92 -15.26 20.98 -9.63
CA GLN A 92 -14.40 22.14 -9.43
C GLN A 92 -12.94 21.77 -9.68
N ALA A 93 -12.18 22.67 -10.26
CA ALA A 93 -10.74 22.57 -10.37
C ALA A 93 -10.11 23.76 -9.66
N ARG A 94 -9.07 23.50 -8.84
CA ARG A 94 -8.32 24.53 -8.10
C ARG A 94 -6.84 24.37 -8.47
N THR A 95 -6.20 25.48 -8.82
CA THR A 95 -4.75 25.49 -9.07
C THR A 95 -4.06 25.99 -7.82
N GLN A 96 -3.11 25.23 -7.29
CA GLN A 96 -2.29 25.68 -6.18
C GLN A 96 -1.27 26.72 -6.67
N SER A 97 -1.14 27.82 -5.93
CA SER A 97 -0.27 28.96 -6.28
C SER A 97 1.23 28.60 -6.30
N SER A 98 1.64 27.51 -5.63
CA SER A 98 3.02 27.07 -5.54
C SER A 98 3.22 25.79 -6.36
N GLY A 99 3.53 25.91 -7.65
CA GLY A 99 4.00 24.77 -8.45
C GLY A 99 3.09 24.25 -9.55
N GLY A 100 1.96 24.92 -9.89
CA GLY A 100 1.11 24.53 -11.02
C GLY A 100 0.33 23.21 -10.85
N GLN A 101 0.35 22.64 -9.65
CA GLN A 101 -0.40 21.44 -9.33
C GLN A 101 -1.90 21.77 -9.23
N GLN A 102 -2.73 21.02 -9.95
CA GLN A 102 -4.17 21.16 -9.86
C GLN A 102 -4.77 20.12 -8.93
N THR A 103 -5.73 20.55 -8.10
CA THR A 103 -6.61 19.66 -7.35
C THR A 103 -7.98 19.72 -7.99
N ILE A 104 -8.54 18.57 -8.36
CA ILE A 104 -9.90 18.47 -8.92
C ILE A 104 -10.84 17.90 -7.88
N VAL A 105 -12.05 18.42 -7.84
CA VAL A 105 -13.14 17.93 -7.01
C VAL A 105 -14.10 17.14 -7.88
N ILE A 106 -14.33 15.88 -7.53
CA ILE A 106 -15.31 15.00 -8.18
C ILE A 106 -16.34 14.52 -7.16
N ASN A 107 -17.51 14.10 -7.61
CA ASN A 107 -18.49 13.41 -6.76
C ASN A 107 -18.52 11.92 -7.10
N ASP A 108 -18.34 11.06 -6.11
CA ASP A 108 -18.35 9.61 -6.30
C ASP A 108 -19.73 8.96 -6.09
N GLY A 109 -20.77 9.80 -5.91
CA GLY A 109 -22.12 9.37 -5.60
C GLY A 109 -22.42 9.26 -4.09
N LYS A 110 -21.38 9.37 -3.23
CA LYS A 110 -21.50 9.38 -1.78
C LYS A 110 -21.09 10.73 -1.21
N LYS A 111 -19.92 11.22 -1.62
CA LYS A 111 -19.37 12.51 -1.20
C LYS A 111 -18.50 13.13 -2.28
N ASP A 112 -18.15 14.37 -2.09
CA ASP A 112 -17.16 15.05 -2.90
C ASP A 112 -15.76 14.67 -2.45
N ILE A 113 -14.86 14.43 -3.40
CA ILE A 113 -13.51 13.97 -3.18
C ILE A 113 -12.55 14.91 -3.89
N ASP A 114 -11.53 15.35 -3.17
CA ASP A 114 -10.41 16.10 -3.71
C ASP A 114 -9.34 15.12 -4.21
N LEU A 115 -8.99 15.23 -5.47
CA LEU A 115 -7.94 14.44 -6.11
C LEU A 115 -6.86 15.35 -6.66
N ASP A 116 -5.62 15.07 -6.29
CA ASP A 116 -4.47 15.78 -6.82
C ASP A 116 -4.14 15.27 -8.22
N ALA A 117 -4.30 16.13 -9.20
CA ALA A 117 -3.87 15.87 -10.56
C ALA A 117 -2.35 16.02 -10.60
N LYS A 118 -1.63 14.91 -10.34
CA LYS A 118 -0.17 14.88 -10.43
C LYS A 118 0.25 15.10 -11.87
N ASN A 119 0.82 16.25 -12.08
CA ASN A 119 1.63 16.69 -13.19
C ASN A 119 1.67 15.81 -14.47
N ASP A 120 0.69 15.94 -15.31
CA ASP A 120 1.01 16.22 -16.68
C ASP A 120 0.89 17.77 -16.82
N SER A 121 2.00 18.49 -16.77
CA SER A 121 2.04 19.96 -16.80
C SER A 121 1.40 20.59 -18.05
N LYS A 122 0.87 19.75 -18.93
CA LYS A 122 0.19 20.09 -20.18
C LYS A 122 -1.33 19.95 -20.12
N VAL A 123 -1.89 19.27 -19.10
CA VAL A 123 -3.34 19.03 -19.02
C VAL A 123 -3.97 19.94 -18.00
N HIS A 124 -4.81 20.84 -18.45
CA HIS A 124 -5.63 21.68 -17.59
C HIS A 124 -7.02 21.12 -17.46
N TYR A 125 -7.48 20.96 -16.22
CA TYR A 125 -8.82 20.52 -15.91
C TYR A 125 -9.71 21.73 -15.59
N ALA A 126 -10.95 21.71 -16.13
CA ALA A 126 -11.96 22.71 -15.87
C ALA A 126 -13.24 22.07 -15.31
N LYS A 127 -14.11 22.88 -14.73
CA LYS A 127 -15.43 22.43 -14.29
C LYS A 127 -16.21 21.91 -15.49
N GLY A 128 -16.77 20.72 -15.38
CA GLY A 128 -17.52 20.05 -16.42
C GLY A 128 -16.72 19.06 -17.26
N ASP A 129 -15.39 19.08 -17.17
CA ASP A 129 -14.56 18.09 -17.87
C ASP A 129 -14.88 16.67 -17.42
N LYS A 130 -14.86 15.74 -18.34
CA LYS A 130 -14.96 14.31 -18.04
C LYS A 130 -13.56 13.77 -17.78
N VAL A 131 -13.40 13.01 -16.70
CA VAL A 131 -12.13 12.43 -16.31
C VAL A 131 -12.29 10.96 -15.98
N LYS A 132 -11.35 10.15 -16.42
CA LYS A 132 -11.23 8.76 -16.03
C LYS A 132 -10.25 8.66 -14.89
N VAL A 133 -10.70 8.15 -13.75
CA VAL A 133 -9.85 7.85 -12.60
C VAL A 133 -9.50 6.38 -12.66
N ILE A 134 -8.21 6.09 -12.86
CA ILE A 134 -7.64 4.74 -12.85
C ILE A 134 -7.03 4.54 -11.46
N PHE A 135 -7.52 3.54 -10.75
CA PHE A 135 -7.14 3.26 -9.37
C PHE A 135 -6.42 1.92 -9.27
N ARG A 136 -5.35 1.87 -8.48
CA ARG A 136 -4.59 0.66 -8.17
C ARG A 136 -4.30 0.62 -6.68
N SER A 137 -4.55 -0.52 -6.04
CA SER A 137 -4.34 -0.67 -4.59
C SER A 137 -4.00 -2.09 -4.19
N ASN A 138 -3.16 -2.19 -3.16
CA ASN A 138 -2.91 -3.42 -2.40
C ASN A 138 -3.63 -3.39 -1.04
N ALA A 139 -4.36 -2.31 -0.72
CA ALA A 139 -5.10 -2.22 0.53
C ALA A 139 -6.18 -3.31 0.63
N PRO A 140 -6.51 -3.79 1.85
CA PRO A 140 -7.57 -4.76 2.03
C PRO A 140 -8.89 -4.27 1.44
N SER A 141 -9.33 -4.91 0.38
CA SER A 141 -10.58 -4.60 -0.31
C SER A 141 -11.20 -5.91 -0.81
N LYS A 142 -12.34 -5.81 -1.45
CA LYS A 142 -13.02 -6.93 -2.11
C LYS A 142 -13.27 -6.55 -3.55
N GLN A 143 -13.30 -7.55 -4.43
CA GLN A 143 -13.77 -7.38 -5.79
C GLN A 143 -15.22 -6.85 -5.79
N GLY A 144 -15.55 -6.02 -6.75
CA GLY A 144 -16.90 -5.49 -6.92
C GLY A 144 -16.97 -3.97 -7.01
N LYS A 145 -18.19 -3.44 -6.86
CA LYS A 145 -18.47 -2.00 -6.97
C LYS A 145 -18.24 -1.31 -5.61
N HIS A 146 -17.44 -0.26 -5.62
CA HIS A 146 -17.12 0.54 -4.44
C HIS A 146 -17.27 2.03 -4.74
N HIS A 147 -17.53 2.83 -3.70
CA HIS A 147 -17.32 4.26 -3.78
C HIS A 147 -15.81 4.54 -3.74
N LEU A 148 -15.35 5.47 -4.57
CA LEU A 148 -13.92 5.81 -4.61
C LEU A 148 -13.43 6.32 -3.26
N SER A 149 -14.28 7.09 -2.55
CA SER A 149 -14.00 7.56 -1.19
C SER A 149 -13.69 6.44 -0.20
N ASP A 150 -14.47 5.34 -0.24
CA ASP A 150 -14.30 4.22 0.69
C ASP A 150 -12.97 3.47 0.42
N VAL A 151 -12.56 3.42 -0.84
CA VAL A 151 -11.31 2.77 -1.24
C VAL A 151 -10.11 3.63 -0.85
N LEU A 152 -10.18 4.94 -1.04
CA LEU A 152 -9.13 5.88 -0.66
C LEU A 152 -8.95 5.94 0.86
N GLU A 153 -10.03 5.95 1.63
CA GLU A 153 -9.95 5.95 3.10
C GLU A 153 -9.32 4.68 3.67
N LYS A 154 -9.68 3.50 3.13
CA LYS A 154 -9.08 2.23 3.55
C LYS A 154 -7.60 2.12 3.24
N SER A 155 -7.11 2.87 2.26
CA SER A 155 -5.71 2.86 1.86
C SER A 155 -4.80 3.71 2.73
N SER A 156 -5.34 4.42 3.72
CA SER A 156 -4.57 5.30 4.62
C SER A 156 -3.69 4.54 5.62
N VAL A 157 -3.82 3.21 5.70
CA VAL A 157 -2.94 2.38 6.52
C VAL A 157 -1.53 2.41 5.94
N LYS A 158 -0.60 3.06 6.66
CA LYS A 158 0.81 3.14 6.29
C LYS A 158 1.46 1.77 6.44
N SER A 159 1.60 1.05 5.35
CA SER A 159 2.40 -0.16 5.25
C SER A 159 3.39 -0.04 4.09
N ILE A 160 4.51 -0.75 4.17
CA ILE A 160 5.55 -0.73 3.13
C ILE A 160 5.00 -1.32 1.82
N LEU A 161 4.15 -2.33 1.91
CA LEU A 161 3.56 -3.02 0.76
C LEU A 161 2.17 -2.51 0.36
N LEU A 162 1.43 -1.90 1.30
CA LEU A 162 0.10 -1.40 1.01
C LEU A 162 0.22 -0.07 0.26
N ARG A 163 0.15 -0.17 -1.04
CA ARG A 163 0.19 0.96 -1.95
C ARG A 163 -1.17 1.23 -2.52
N THR A 164 -1.50 2.47 -2.53
CA THR A 164 -2.65 2.99 -3.26
C THR A 164 -2.17 4.11 -4.15
N SER A 165 -2.49 4.01 -5.42
CA SER A 165 -2.22 5.04 -6.39
C SER A 165 -3.43 5.25 -7.28
N TYR A 166 -3.60 6.47 -7.74
CA TYR A 166 -4.56 6.78 -8.78
C TYR A 166 -3.91 7.65 -9.85
N LYS A 167 -4.42 7.53 -11.06
CA LYS A 167 -4.07 8.36 -12.21
C LYS A 167 -5.36 8.96 -12.75
N ILE A 168 -5.30 10.22 -13.14
CA ILE A 168 -6.44 10.93 -13.72
C ILE A 168 -6.10 11.17 -15.18
N GLU A 169 -7.00 10.78 -16.06
CA GLU A 169 -6.90 11.02 -17.50
C GLU A 169 -8.12 11.82 -17.94
N LYS A 170 -7.89 12.87 -18.73
CA LYS A 170 -8.98 13.63 -19.33
C LYS A 170 -9.58 12.83 -20.47
N ILE A 171 -10.91 12.78 -20.53
CA ILE A 171 -11.66 12.14 -21.61
C ILE A 171 -12.14 13.27 -22.51
N ASP A 172 -11.75 13.22 -23.77
CA ASP A 172 -12.19 14.16 -24.82
C ASP A 172 -13.63 13.87 -25.26
#